data_36b44ca8ba5620fb44640d461179cfaa
#
_entry.id   36b44ca8ba5620fb44640d461179cfaa
#
_cell.length_a   1.000
_cell.length_b   1.000
_cell.length_c   1.000
_cell.angle_alpha   90.00
_cell.angle_beta   90.00
_cell.angle_gamma   90.00
#
_symmetry.space_group_name_H-M   'P 1'
#
loop_
_entity.id
_entity.type
_entity.pdbx_description
1 polymer ?
#
loop_
_entity_poly.entity_id
_entity_poly.type
_entity_poly.pdbx_seq_one_letter_code
_entity_poly.pdbx_strand_id
1 'polypeptide(L)'
;DPAETQVDSAFTPFDDPAFYEKTVQLCKLGMSIDECDRNMKLAKSSMSIWSGPYQSAFDRNEYQEAKDKYDENAQNKKSAEIKAKKLANELKAMLDKERQFIGFKARHRYRANNNAGQTVFGEMKYLFDKDINKIVASYDMDGEEYKAVQIVYKQMLGEDVQIENEDFEDGGL
;
A
#
# COMPACT_ATOMS: atom_id res chain seq x y z
N ASP A 1 -28.79 -8.97 -13.40
CA ASP A 1 -28.95 -7.70 -12.69
C ASP A 1 -28.35 -6.59 -13.51
N PRO A 2 -29.07 -5.45 -13.69
CA PRO A 2 -28.48 -4.31 -14.36
C PRO A 2 -27.27 -3.79 -13.58
N ALA A 3 -26.27 -3.31 -14.29
CA ALA A 3 -25.15 -2.61 -13.70
C ALA A 3 -25.68 -1.42 -12.89
N GLU A 4 -25.28 -1.33 -11.62
CA GLU A 4 -25.71 -0.24 -10.74
C GLU A 4 -24.66 0.86 -10.75
N THR A 5 -25.11 2.09 -11.00
CA THR A 5 -24.24 3.27 -10.96
C THR A 5 -24.80 4.25 -9.95
N GLN A 6 -23.99 4.60 -8.96
CA GLN A 6 -24.28 5.63 -7.97
C GLN A 6 -23.36 6.82 -8.23
N VAL A 7 -23.94 8.02 -8.27
CA VAL A 7 -23.20 9.27 -8.51
C VAL A 7 -23.31 10.16 -7.28
N ASP A 8 -22.19 10.77 -6.89
CA ASP A 8 -22.09 11.70 -5.77
C ASP A 8 -21.08 12.81 -6.08
N SER A 9 -21.08 13.85 -5.28
CA SER A 9 -20.10 14.94 -5.37
C SER A 9 -18.73 14.50 -4.84
N ALA A 10 -17.68 14.94 -5.52
CA ALA A 10 -16.31 14.67 -5.14
C ALA A 10 -15.64 15.89 -4.48
N PHE A 11 -14.89 15.64 -3.39
CA PHE A 11 -14.28 16.68 -2.60
C PHE A 11 -12.84 16.34 -2.19
N THR A 12 -11.99 17.38 -2.08
CA THR A 12 -10.68 17.22 -1.43
C THR A 12 -10.84 16.92 0.06
N PRO A 13 -9.86 16.24 0.70
CA PRO A 13 -8.69 15.63 0.08
C PRO A 13 -8.94 14.22 -0.47
N PHE A 14 -9.92 13.48 0.04
CA PHE A 14 -10.08 12.02 -0.16
C PHE A 14 -10.51 11.61 -1.58
N ASP A 15 -11.11 12.52 -2.36
CA ASP A 15 -11.43 12.26 -3.76
C ASP A 15 -10.37 12.85 -4.71
N ASP A 16 -9.35 13.56 -4.20
CA ASP A 16 -8.28 14.15 -5.01
C ASP A 16 -7.32 13.06 -5.51
N PRO A 17 -7.13 12.91 -6.84
CA PRO A 17 -6.17 11.95 -7.40
C PRO A 17 -4.74 12.14 -6.89
N ALA A 18 -4.32 13.37 -6.64
CA ALA A 18 -2.97 13.65 -6.11
C ALA A 18 -2.82 13.15 -4.66
N PHE A 19 -3.87 13.25 -3.86
CA PHE A 19 -3.89 12.70 -2.50
C PHE A 19 -3.87 11.16 -2.53
N TYR A 20 -4.65 10.55 -3.42
CA TYR A 20 -4.66 9.10 -3.63
C TYR A 20 -3.27 8.59 -4.02
N GLU A 21 -2.65 9.17 -5.03
CA GLU A 21 -1.33 8.75 -5.51
C GLU A 21 -0.24 8.87 -4.43
N LYS A 22 -0.23 9.95 -3.66
CA LYS A 22 0.69 10.11 -2.52
C LYS A 22 0.45 9.05 -1.44
N THR A 23 -0.80 8.68 -1.19
CA THR A 23 -1.15 7.62 -0.24
C THR A 23 -0.66 6.27 -0.74
N VAL A 24 -0.81 5.96 -2.04
CA VAL A 24 -0.24 4.75 -2.66
C VAL A 24 1.27 4.70 -2.47
N GLN A 25 1.97 5.81 -2.71
CA GLN A 25 3.41 5.87 -2.51
C GLN A 25 3.79 5.64 -1.04
N LEU A 26 3.02 6.17 -0.10
CA LEU A 26 3.23 5.93 1.33
C LEU A 26 3.05 4.46 1.69
N CYS A 27 2.02 3.80 1.18
CA CYS A 27 1.80 2.36 1.35
C CYS A 27 2.98 1.54 0.81
N LYS A 28 3.46 1.85 -0.38
CA LYS A 28 4.62 1.16 -0.98
C LYS A 28 5.90 1.34 -0.16
N LEU A 29 6.12 2.53 0.41
CA LEU A 29 7.25 2.75 1.32
C LEU A 29 7.11 1.96 2.62
N GLY A 30 5.91 1.85 3.18
CA GLY A 30 5.64 0.99 4.34
C GLY A 30 5.99 -0.47 4.05
N MET A 31 5.52 -1.03 2.94
CA MET A 31 5.87 -2.39 2.51
C MET A 31 7.38 -2.58 2.34
N SER A 32 8.09 -1.61 1.77
CA SER A 32 9.54 -1.65 1.61
C SER A 32 10.28 -1.64 2.95
N ILE A 33 9.80 -0.86 3.93
CA ILE A 33 10.35 -0.83 5.30
C ILE A 33 10.18 -2.20 5.96
N ASP A 34 9.00 -2.80 5.86
CA ASP A 34 8.71 -4.13 6.42
C ASP A 34 9.57 -5.23 5.77
N GLU A 35 9.80 -5.13 4.46
CA GLU A 35 10.69 -6.04 3.74
C GLU A 35 12.14 -5.90 4.21
N CYS A 36 12.64 -4.68 4.35
CA CYS A 36 13.97 -4.42 4.91
C CYS A 36 14.09 -5.01 6.31
N ASP A 37 13.09 -4.85 7.18
CA ASP A 37 13.08 -5.41 8.53
C ASP A 37 13.15 -6.95 8.53
N ARG A 38 12.39 -7.60 7.67
CA ARG A 38 12.46 -9.06 7.49
C ARG A 38 13.84 -9.50 7.04
N ASN A 39 14.39 -8.83 6.02
CA ASN A 39 15.72 -9.15 5.49
C ASN A 39 16.83 -8.92 6.52
N MET A 40 16.75 -7.85 7.32
CA MET A 40 17.69 -7.59 8.41
C MET A 40 17.62 -8.67 9.49
N LYS A 41 16.43 -9.15 9.85
CA LYS A 41 16.27 -10.27 10.80
C LYS A 41 16.92 -11.55 10.28
N LEU A 42 16.70 -11.88 9.00
CA LEU A 42 17.32 -13.04 8.35
C LEU A 42 18.86 -12.92 8.30
N ALA A 43 19.36 -11.77 7.89
CA ALA A 43 20.80 -11.51 7.85
C ALA A 43 21.43 -11.62 9.24
N LYS A 44 20.78 -11.08 10.28
CA LYS A 44 21.23 -11.19 11.67
C LYS A 44 21.27 -12.64 12.15
N SER A 45 20.29 -13.45 11.79
CA SER A 45 20.28 -14.89 12.08
C SER A 45 21.45 -15.61 11.40
N SER A 46 21.72 -15.31 10.12
CA SER A 46 22.87 -15.87 9.40
C SER A 46 24.20 -15.46 10.02
N MET A 47 24.37 -14.19 10.40
CA MET A 47 25.57 -13.73 11.13
C MET A 47 25.77 -14.50 12.43
N SER A 48 24.72 -14.79 13.18
CA SER A 48 24.79 -15.56 14.41
C SER A 48 25.27 -17.00 14.18
N ILE A 49 24.81 -17.65 13.10
CA ILE A 49 25.21 -18.99 12.70
C ILE A 49 26.73 -19.04 12.40
N TRP A 50 27.26 -18.05 11.69
CA TRP A 50 28.64 -18.01 11.20
C TRP A 50 29.62 -17.30 12.14
N SER A 51 29.19 -16.88 13.35
CA SER A 51 29.98 -16.12 14.30
C SER A 51 30.78 -16.97 15.34
N GLY A 52 30.98 -18.24 15.06
CA GLY A 52 31.65 -19.17 16.00
C GLY A 52 33.11 -18.81 16.33
N PRO A 53 33.68 -19.33 17.46
CA PRO A 53 35.03 -18.97 17.91
C PRO A 53 36.16 -19.53 17.02
N TYR A 54 35.87 -20.52 16.18
CA TYR A 54 36.81 -21.16 15.24
C TYR A 54 36.27 -21.07 13.82
N GLN A 55 36.29 -19.87 13.27
CA GLN A 55 35.78 -19.62 11.92
C GLN A 55 36.76 -20.09 10.83
N SER A 56 36.31 -20.94 9.92
CA SER A 56 37.00 -21.22 8.67
C SER A 56 36.99 -19.99 7.74
N ALA A 57 37.75 -20.04 6.65
CA ALA A 57 37.68 -18.99 5.62
C ALA A 57 36.29 -18.89 5.01
N PHE A 58 35.59 -20.02 4.88
CA PHE A 58 34.19 -20.08 4.39
C PHE A 58 33.26 -19.37 5.37
N ASP A 59 33.33 -19.69 6.69
CA ASP A 59 32.46 -19.09 7.68
C ASP A 59 32.61 -17.55 7.73
N ARG A 60 33.86 -17.07 7.62
CA ARG A 60 34.11 -15.62 7.56
C ARG A 60 33.50 -14.96 6.32
N ASN A 61 33.52 -15.63 5.17
CA ASN A 61 32.91 -15.12 3.96
C ASN A 61 31.40 -15.04 4.11
N GLU A 62 30.76 -16.11 4.58
CA GLU A 62 29.31 -16.15 4.83
C GLU A 62 28.86 -15.09 5.85
N TYR A 63 29.64 -14.90 6.91
CA TYR A 63 29.39 -13.83 7.89
C TYR A 63 29.46 -12.46 7.23
N GLN A 64 30.48 -12.22 6.39
CA GLN A 64 30.65 -10.92 5.74
C GLN A 64 29.51 -10.65 4.75
N GLU A 65 29.09 -11.64 3.96
CA GLU A 65 27.93 -11.50 3.06
C GLU A 65 26.65 -11.20 3.82
N ALA A 66 26.41 -11.87 4.95
CA ALA A 66 25.25 -11.61 5.79
C ALA A 66 25.31 -10.20 6.38
N LYS A 67 26.48 -9.75 6.79
CA LYS A 67 26.69 -8.39 7.31
C LYS A 67 26.43 -7.34 6.24
N ASP A 68 26.94 -7.54 5.03
CA ASP A 68 26.74 -6.61 3.92
C ASP A 68 25.24 -6.49 3.57
N LYS A 69 24.51 -7.62 3.55
CA LYS A 69 23.04 -7.62 3.37
C LYS A 69 22.31 -6.89 4.49
N TYR A 70 22.76 -7.05 5.73
CA TYR A 70 22.19 -6.32 6.86
C TYR A 70 22.39 -4.82 6.71
N ASP A 71 23.62 -4.38 6.42
CA ASP A 71 23.99 -2.97 6.29
C ASP A 71 23.26 -2.32 5.11
N GLU A 72 23.15 -3.00 3.96
CA GLU A 72 22.37 -2.54 2.80
C GLU A 72 20.90 -2.34 3.16
N ASN A 73 20.26 -3.34 3.79
CA ASN A 73 18.84 -3.24 4.16
C ASN A 73 18.61 -2.16 5.23
N ALA A 74 19.54 -1.97 6.16
CA ALA A 74 19.47 -0.90 7.16
C ALA A 74 19.52 0.49 6.49
N GLN A 75 20.37 0.66 5.49
CA GLN A 75 20.46 1.91 4.73
C GLN A 75 19.22 2.16 3.88
N ASN A 76 18.70 1.12 3.19
CA ASN A 76 17.48 1.19 2.41
C ASN A 76 16.27 1.53 3.28
N LYS A 77 16.14 0.88 4.45
CA LYS A 77 15.10 1.19 5.43
C LYS A 77 15.14 2.65 5.85
N LYS A 78 16.30 3.14 6.26
CA LYS A 78 16.46 4.55 6.67
C LYS A 78 16.07 5.53 5.57
N SER A 79 16.43 5.24 4.31
CA SER A 79 16.04 6.07 3.16
C SER A 79 14.52 6.05 2.95
N ALA A 80 13.88 4.87 3.06
CA ALA A 80 12.44 4.72 2.91
C ALA A 80 11.68 5.45 4.04
N GLU A 81 12.15 5.37 5.28
CA GLU A 81 11.56 6.07 6.44
C GLU A 81 11.60 7.59 6.26
N ILE A 82 12.70 8.15 5.76
CA ILE A 82 12.81 9.59 5.48
C ILE A 82 11.80 10.00 4.41
N LYS A 83 11.68 9.24 3.33
CA LYS A 83 10.71 9.49 2.26
C LYS A 83 9.26 9.37 2.76
N ALA A 84 8.97 8.34 3.56
CA ALA A 84 7.66 8.13 4.15
C ALA A 84 7.25 9.28 5.07
N LYS A 85 8.17 9.76 5.91
CA LYS A 85 7.93 10.92 6.79
C LYS A 85 7.65 12.19 5.99
N LYS A 86 8.37 12.43 4.90
CA LYS A 86 8.11 13.57 4.01
C LYS A 86 6.72 13.49 3.41
N LEU A 87 6.34 12.33 2.84
CA LEU A 87 5.02 12.12 2.26
C LEU A 87 3.90 12.25 3.30
N ALA A 88 4.09 11.71 4.51
CA ALA A 88 3.12 11.85 5.60
C ALA A 88 2.89 13.33 5.96
N ASN A 89 3.95 14.14 6.00
CA ASN A 89 3.82 15.58 6.24
C ASN A 89 3.08 16.30 5.10
N GLU A 90 3.34 15.92 3.84
CA GLU A 90 2.64 16.47 2.68
C GLU A 90 1.15 16.11 2.70
N LEU A 91 0.81 14.84 3.00
CA LEU A 91 -0.58 14.39 3.15
C LEU A 91 -1.28 15.11 4.29
N LYS A 92 -0.61 15.29 5.44
CA LYS A 92 -1.14 16.07 6.56
C LYS A 92 -1.44 17.51 6.15
N ALA A 93 -0.53 18.16 5.44
CA ALA A 93 -0.75 19.51 4.93
C ALA A 93 -1.93 19.60 3.94
N MET A 94 -2.22 18.52 3.19
CA MET A 94 -3.41 18.45 2.34
C MET A 94 -4.69 18.24 3.14
N LEU A 95 -4.64 17.46 4.23
CA LEU A 95 -5.78 17.27 5.16
C LEU A 95 -6.17 18.56 5.89
N ASP A 96 -5.19 19.39 6.22
CA ASP A 96 -5.40 20.65 6.96
C ASP A 96 -6.01 21.75 6.06
N LYS A 97 -6.08 21.55 4.75
CA LYS A 97 -6.71 22.48 3.82
C LYS A 97 -8.22 22.39 3.88
N GLU A 98 -8.87 23.51 3.59
CA GLU A 98 -10.33 23.56 3.47
C GLU A 98 -10.82 22.61 2.38
N ARG A 99 -11.90 21.89 2.68
CA ARG A 99 -12.57 20.97 1.75
C ARG A 99 -13.11 21.71 0.54
N GLN A 100 -12.72 21.28 -0.65
CA GLN A 100 -13.12 21.90 -1.92
C GLN A 100 -13.84 20.90 -2.79
N PHE A 101 -14.90 21.36 -3.46
CA PHE A 101 -15.56 20.60 -4.53
C PHE A 101 -14.65 20.51 -5.75
N ILE A 102 -14.40 19.31 -6.24
CA ILE A 102 -13.50 19.04 -7.38
C ILE A 102 -14.20 18.41 -8.57
N GLY A 103 -15.43 17.96 -8.42
CA GLY A 103 -16.19 17.34 -9.49
C GLY A 103 -17.17 16.30 -8.96
N PHE A 104 -17.39 15.27 -9.74
CA PHE A 104 -18.31 14.19 -9.40
C PHE A 104 -17.60 12.84 -9.40
N LYS A 105 -18.07 11.93 -8.56
CA LYS A 105 -17.62 10.55 -8.52
C LYS A 105 -18.77 9.61 -8.83
N ALA A 106 -18.50 8.57 -9.60
CA ALA A 106 -19.45 7.52 -9.88
C ALA A 106 -18.86 6.18 -9.42
N ARG A 107 -19.62 5.45 -8.63
CA ARG A 107 -19.36 4.06 -8.29
C ARG A 107 -20.18 3.20 -9.23
N HIS A 108 -19.52 2.35 -9.98
CA HIS A 108 -20.13 1.50 -10.98
C HIS A 108 -19.85 0.03 -10.66
N ARG A 109 -20.91 -0.71 -10.36
CA ARG A 109 -20.87 -2.16 -10.18
C ARG A 109 -21.23 -2.83 -11.49
N TYR A 110 -20.40 -3.72 -11.96
CA TYR A 110 -20.61 -4.44 -13.20
C TYR A 110 -20.50 -5.95 -13.02
N ARG A 111 -21.05 -6.65 -13.99
CA ARG A 111 -20.99 -8.11 -14.09
C ARG A 111 -20.27 -8.46 -15.39
N ALA A 112 -19.27 -9.35 -15.28
CA ALA A 112 -18.52 -9.85 -16.43
C ALA A 112 -18.40 -11.36 -16.35
N ASN A 113 -18.13 -12.03 -17.47
CA ASN A 113 -17.75 -13.42 -17.48
C ASN A 113 -16.22 -13.51 -17.62
N ASN A 114 -15.60 -14.31 -16.76
CA ASN A 114 -14.17 -14.60 -16.88
C ASN A 114 -13.91 -15.59 -18.03
N ASN A 115 -12.65 -15.85 -18.33
CA ASN A 115 -12.25 -16.77 -19.42
C ASN A 115 -12.73 -18.22 -19.23
N ALA A 116 -13.14 -18.60 -18.02
CA ALA A 116 -13.72 -19.90 -17.70
C ALA A 116 -15.26 -19.89 -17.81
N GLY A 117 -15.87 -18.80 -18.26
CA GLY A 117 -17.33 -18.65 -18.39
C GLY A 117 -18.07 -18.43 -17.05
N GLN A 118 -17.33 -18.21 -15.96
CA GLN A 118 -17.93 -17.93 -14.66
C GLN A 118 -18.25 -16.42 -14.56
N THR A 119 -19.40 -16.11 -13.98
CA THR A 119 -19.78 -14.74 -13.70
C THR A 119 -18.93 -14.19 -12.54
N VAL A 120 -18.27 -13.07 -12.78
CA VAL A 120 -17.56 -12.28 -11.78
C VAL A 120 -18.20 -10.91 -11.67
N PHE A 121 -18.18 -10.35 -10.47
CA PHE A 121 -18.62 -8.99 -10.22
C PHE A 121 -17.37 -8.14 -10.01
N GLY A 122 -17.42 -6.90 -10.46
CA GLY A 122 -16.37 -5.93 -10.22
C GLY A 122 -16.97 -4.57 -9.90
N GLU A 123 -16.19 -3.74 -9.26
CA GLU A 123 -16.60 -2.41 -8.85
C GLU A 123 -15.54 -1.38 -9.18
N MET A 124 -15.93 -0.36 -9.94
CA MET A 124 -15.07 0.73 -10.35
C MET A 124 -15.55 2.06 -9.78
N LYS A 125 -14.61 2.87 -9.32
CA LYS A 125 -14.84 4.27 -9.00
C LYS A 125 -14.28 5.13 -10.12
N TYR A 126 -15.11 5.99 -10.71
CA TYR A 126 -14.72 7.00 -11.68
C TYR A 126 -14.82 8.37 -11.05
N LEU A 127 -13.85 9.22 -11.36
CA LEU A 127 -13.85 10.62 -10.97
C LEU A 127 -13.95 11.48 -12.22
N PHE A 128 -14.92 12.40 -12.22
CA PHE A 128 -15.19 13.33 -13.31
C PHE A 128 -14.82 14.75 -12.91
N ASP A 129 -14.49 15.57 -13.89
CA ASP A 129 -14.36 17.01 -13.69
C ASP A 129 -15.70 17.67 -13.29
N LYS A 130 -15.67 18.97 -13.01
CA LYS A 130 -16.85 19.73 -12.55
C LYS A 130 -17.98 19.78 -13.57
N ASP A 131 -17.65 19.67 -14.83
CA ASP A 131 -18.59 19.76 -15.97
C ASP A 131 -19.01 18.38 -16.49
N ILE A 132 -18.51 17.31 -15.88
CA ILE A 132 -18.75 15.90 -16.27
C ILE A 132 -18.33 15.61 -17.73
N ASN A 133 -17.37 16.36 -18.24
CA ASN A 133 -16.89 16.21 -19.61
C ASN A 133 -15.72 15.23 -19.73
N LYS A 134 -15.01 14.97 -18.63
CA LYS A 134 -13.80 14.16 -18.62
C LYS A 134 -13.72 13.29 -17.38
N ILE A 135 -13.30 12.04 -17.59
CA ILE A 135 -12.84 11.17 -16.50
C ILE A 135 -11.42 11.60 -16.13
N VAL A 136 -11.25 12.07 -14.90
CA VAL A 136 -9.96 12.56 -14.36
C VAL A 136 -9.16 11.41 -13.76
N ALA A 137 -9.86 10.42 -13.16
CA ALA A 137 -9.25 9.22 -12.60
C ALA A 137 -10.25 8.07 -12.57
N SER A 138 -9.73 6.84 -12.55
CA SER A 138 -10.53 5.63 -12.36
C SER A 138 -9.77 4.66 -11.44
N TYR A 139 -10.50 3.99 -10.55
CA TYR A 139 -9.95 3.08 -9.56
C TYR A 139 -10.73 1.78 -9.55
N ASP A 140 -9.99 0.66 -9.54
CA ASP A 140 -10.55 -0.66 -9.26
C ASP A 140 -10.75 -0.78 -7.75
N MET A 141 -12.00 -0.80 -7.29
CA MET A 141 -12.34 -0.83 -5.86
C MET A 141 -12.09 -2.20 -5.23
N ASP A 142 -12.00 -3.25 -6.04
CA ASP A 142 -11.68 -4.61 -5.58
C ASP A 142 -10.17 -4.84 -5.51
N GLY A 143 -9.37 -3.96 -6.13
CA GLY A 143 -7.92 -4.02 -6.17
C GLY A 143 -7.28 -3.82 -4.79
N GLU A 144 -6.20 -4.55 -4.52
CA GLU A 144 -5.45 -4.47 -3.25
C GLU A 144 -4.91 -3.07 -2.97
N GLU A 145 -4.45 -2.36 -4.01
CA GLU A 145 -3.95 -0.99 -3.88
C GLU A 145 -5.05 -0.04 -3.38
N TYR A 146 -6.25 -0.13 -3.96
CA TYR A 146 -7.38 0.69 -3.52
C TYR A 146 -7.79 0.37 -2.08
N LYS A 147 -7.87 -0.92 -1.72
CA LYS A 147 -8.18 -1.36 -0.36
C LYS A 147 -7.16 -0.84 0.65
N ALA A 148 -5.87 -0.95 0.34
CA ALA A 148 -4.80 -0.43 1.19
C ALA A 148 -4.93 1.09 1.41
N VAL A 149 -5.20 1.86 0.36
CA VAL A 149 -5.44 3.30 0.46
C VAL A 149 -6.66 3.61 1.34
N GLN A 150 -7.76 2.86 1.20
CA GLN A 150 -8.96 3.06 2.02
C GLN A 150 -8.69 2.79 3.52
N ILE A 151 -7.85 1.81 3.84
CA ILE A 151 -7.41 1.55 5.22
C ILE A 151 -6.69 2.78 5.78
N VAL A 152 -5.75 3.33 5.03
CA VAL A 152 -5.01 4.55 5.44
C VAL A 152 -5.96 5.74 5.60
N TYR A 153 -6.93 5.91 4.71
CA TYR A 153 -7.93 6.98 4.81
C TYR A 153 -8.77 6.86 6.08
N LYS A 154 -9.22 5.66 6.43
CA LYS A 154 -9.94 5.41 7.68
C LYS A 154 -9.09 5.74 8.91
N GLN A 155 -7.82 5.33 8.91
CA GLN A 155 -6.88 5.68 9.98
C GLN A 155 -6.68 7.20 10.10
N MET A 156 -6.58 7.93 8.98
CA MET A 156 -6.48 9.39 8.98
C MET A 156 -7.74 10.06 9.53
N LEU A 157 -8.90 9.44 9.37
CA LEU A 157 -10.19 9.90 9.92
C LEU A 157 -10.38 9.50 11.41
N GLY A 158 -9.46 8.74 11.99
CA GLY A 158 -9.56 8.24 13.36
C GLY A 158 -10.59 7.12 13.53
N GLU A 159 -10.96 6.44 12.45
CA GLU A 159 -11.81 5.27 12.50
C GLU A 159 -10.98 4.03 12.90
N ASP A 160 -11.52 3.22 13.82
CA ASP A 160 -10.91 1.94 14.21
C ASP A 160 -10.97 0.98 13.02
N VAL A 161 -9.81 0.68 12.45
CA VAL A 161 -9.67 -0.31 11.39
C VAL A 161 -9.31 -1.64 12.03
N GLN A 162 -10.27 -2.57 12.08
CA GLN A 162 -9.95 -3.97 12.33
C GLN A 162 -9.26 -4.51 11.07
N ILE A 163 -7.96 -4.72 11.16
CA ILE A 163 -7.22 -5.49 10.16
C ILE A 163 -7.61 -6.94 10.47
N GLU A 164 -8.48 -7.53 9.66
CA GLU A 164 -8.65 -8.97 9.63
C GLU A 164 -7.29 -9.54 9.18
N ASN A 165 -6.51 -10.00 10.15
CA ASN A 165 -5.40 -10.88 9.85
C ASN A 165 -6.07 -12.15 9.29
N GLU A 166 -5.95 -12.37 7.97
CA GLU A 166 -6.13 -13.69 7.44
C GLU A 166 -5.08 -14.56 8.14
N ASP A 167 -5.53 -15.28 9.15
CA ASP A 167 -4.75 -16.32 9.78
C ASP A 167 -4.32 -17.28 8.66
N PHE A 168 -3.05 -17.23 8.30
CA PHE A 168 -2.40 -18.34 7.63
C PHE A 168 -2.52 -19.50 8.60
N GLU A 169 -3.61 -20.26 8.47
CA GLU A 169 -3.67 -21.60 9.02
C GLU A 169 -2.50 -22.35 8.38
N ASP A 170 -1.45 -22.48 9.17
CA ASP A 170 -0.34 -23.37 8.92
C ASP A 170 -0.94 -24.79 8.87
N GLY A 171 -1.24 -25.22 7.65
CA GLY A 171 -1.75 -26.56 7.38
C GLY A 171 -0.69 -27.57 7.78
N GLY A 172 -0.72 -27.97 9.03
CA GLY A 172 0.06 -29.07 9.52
C GLY A 172 -0.33 -30.35 8.80
N LEU A 173 0.65 -31.01 8.18
CA LEU A 173 0.85 -32.44 8.10
C LEU A 173 2.32 -32.72 7.82
#